data_8c1a9b7d7ec37ebcd3a704d27584558f
#
_entry.id   8c1a9b7d7ec37ebcd3a704d27584558f
#
_cell.length_a   1.000
_cell.length_b   1.000
_cell.length_c   1.000
_cell.angle_alpha   90.00
_cell.angle_beta   90.00
_cell.angle_gamma   90.00
#
_symmetry.space_group_name_H-M   'P 1'
#
loop_
_entity.id
_entity.type
_entity.pdbx_description
1 polymer ?
#
loop_
_entity_poly.entity_id
_entity_poly.type
_entity_poly.pdbx_seq_one_letter_code
_entity_poly.pdbx_strand_id
1 'polypeptide(L)'
;MGQKIHPTGFRIGINQPYQSTWFANYGVYSKVLQEDYKIRQFFEKEWDTVYSKAGIAKLEIKRKVNKIELLIHATRPKLIATGSEDALSIDNVILKLKSELKEFRKVRLKVIQIAKSENESLLVARSLADQLEKRVAFRRAMRQTAQRLQKSGIKAVSYTHLTLPTTKQ
;
A
#
# COMPACT_ATOMS: atom_id res chain seq x y z
N MET A 1 4.84 24.69 15.93
CA MET A 1 4.27 23.33 15.81
C MET A 1 5.27 22.35 16.42
N GLY A 2 4.81 21.42 17.27
CA GLY A 2 5.71 20.45 17.91
C GLY A 2 6.29 19.45 16.91
N GLN A 3 7.50 19.01 17.17
CA GLN A 3 8.14 17.95 16.43
C GLN A 3 7.37 16.63 16.66
N LYS A 4 7.12 15.87 15.60
CA LYS A 4 6.39 14.59 15.66
C LYS A 4 7.25 13.48 15.08
N ILE A 5 7.33 12.37 15.80
CA ILE A 5 7.99 11.17 15.29
C ILE A 5 7.18 10.53 14.17
N HIS A 6 7.85 9.82 13.28
CA HIS A 6 7.19 9.07 12.21
C HIS A 6 6.25 8.00 12.81
N PRO A 7 4.93 8.01 12.52
CA PRO A 7 3.97 7.15 13.21
C PRO A 7 4.21 5.65 12.99
N THR A 8 4.62 5.25 11.81
CA THR A 8 4.94 3.86 11.50
C THR A 8 6.24 3.45 12.21
N GLY A 9 7.30 4.28 12.14
CA GLY A 9 8.58 4.01 12.77
C GLY A 9 8.47 3.82 14.29
N PHE A 10 7.61 4.61 14.92
CA PHE A 10 7.34 4.49 16.36
C PHE A 10 6.68 3.16 16.77
N ARG A 11 5.92 2.54 15.86
CA ARG A 11 5.13 1.33 16.15
C ARG A 11 5.71 0.04 15.62
N ILE A 12 6.72 0.12 14.75
CA ILE A 12 7.40 -1.06 14.19
C ILE A 12 8.07 -1.86 15.31
N GLY A 13 7.87 -3.17 15.30
CA GLY A 13 8.42 -4.09 16.28
C GLY A 13 7.58 -4.22 17.56
N ILE A 14 6.63 -3.32 17.81
CA ILE A 14 5.70 -3.40 18.96
C ILE A 14 4.31 -3.84 18.47
N ASN A 15 3.62 -2.98 17.71
CA ASN A 15 2.25 -3.22 17.24
C ASN A 15 2.16 -3.46 15.74
N GLN A 16 3.18 -3.07 14.98
CA GLN A 16 3.20 -3.22 13.53
C GLN A 16 4.37 -4.10 13.09
N PRO A 17 4.13 -5.08 12.21
CA PRO A 17 5.18 -5.89 11.62
C PRO A 17 5.99 -5.08 10.61
N TYR A 18 7.20 -5.53 10.34
CA TYR A 18 8.06 -4.98 9.29
C TYR A 18 7.45 -5.22 7.91
N GLN A 19 7.59 -4.25 7.03
CA GLN A 19 7.13 -4.37 5.64
C GLN A 19 8.05 -5.23 4.78
N SER A 20 9.32 -5.36 5.16
CA SER A 20 10.28 -6.27 4.54
C SER A 20 10.89 -7.15 5.61
N THR A 21 10.83 -8.47 5.40
CA THR A 21 11.35 -9.46 6.34
C THR A 21 12.38 -10.33 5.61
N TRP A 22 13.66 -10.02 5.82
CA TRP A 22 14.77 -10.77 5.26
C TRP A 22 16.07 -10.47 6.01
N PHE A 23 17.05 -11.35 5.82
CA PHE A 23 18.40 -11.17 6.31
C PHE A 23 19.39 -11.28 5.15
N ALA A 24 20.42 -10.45 5.14
CA ALA A 24 21.51 -10.53 4.17
C ALA A 24 22.84 -10.19 4.84
N ASN A 25 23.92 -10.85 4.40
CA ASN A 25 25.27 -10.54 4.84
C ASN A 25 25.68 -9.16 4.32
N TYR A 26 26.61 -8.51 5.01
CA TYR A 26 27.04 -7.14 4.73
C TYR A 26 27.41 -6.90 3.26
N GLY A 27 28.14 -7.81 2.62
CA GLY A 27 28.54 -7.68 1.22
C GLY A 27 27.40 -7.78 0.17
N VAL A 28 26.25 -8.34 0.56
CA VAL A 28 25.09 -8.53 -0.32
C VAL A 28 23.93 -7.60 0.05
N TYR A 29 23.99 -7.00 1.22
CA TYR A 29 22.90 -6.17 1.78
C TYR A 29 22.46 -5.07 0.83
N SER A 30 23.39 -4.31 0.27
CA SER A 30 23.10 -3.19 -0.65
C SER A 30 22.35 -3.64 -1.90
N LYS A 31 22.71 -4.79 -2.46
CA LYS A 31 22.04 -5.36 -3.65
C LYS A 31 20.60 -5.74 -3.33
N VAL A 32 20.38 -6.43 -2.22
CA VAL A 32 19.06 -6.86 -1.76
C VAL A 32 18.15 -5.65 -1.47
N LEU A 33 18.72 -4.60 -0.87
CA LEU A 33 17.99 -3.36 -0.61
C LEU A 33 17.57 -2.64 -1.91
N GLN A 34 18.47 -2.59 -2.91
CA GLN A 34 18.15 -2.02 -4.22
C GLN A 34 17.06 -2.82 -4.94
N GLU A 35 17.06 -4.13 -4.82
CA GLU A 35 16.01 -4.98 -5.38
C GLU A 35 14.65 -4.71 -4.71
N ASP A 36 14.60 -4.61 -3.39
CA ASP A 36 13.38 -4.26 -2.67
C ASP A 36 12.84 -2.88 -3.08
N TYR A 37 13.75 -1.91 -3.26
CA TYR A 37 13.39 -0.59 -3.73
C TYR A 37 12.78 -0.64 -5.15
N LYS A 38 13.39 -1.39 -6.08
CA LYS A 38 12.86 -1.59 -7.44
C LYS A 38 11.49 -2.26 -7.42
N ILE A 39 11.30 -3.29 -6.59
CA ILE A 39 9.99 -3.94 -6.43
C ILE A 39 8.94 -2.92 -5.97
N ARG A 40 9.25 -2.09 -4.98
CA ARG A 40 8.32 -1.06 -4.50
C ARG A 40 8.02 -0.02 -5.57
N GLN A 41 9.05 0.48 -6.27
CA GLN A 41 8.87 1.41 -7.38
C GLN A 41 8.03 0.82 -8.52
N PHE A 42 8.23 -0.45 -8.85
CA PHE A 42 7.41 -1.13 -9.85
C PHE A 42 5.93 -1.09 -9.46
N PHE A 43 5.60 -1.45 -8.24
CA PHE A 43 4.22 -1.39 -7.76
C PHE A 43 3.69 0.04 -7.63
N GLU A 44 4.51 1.03 -7.34
CA GLU A 44 4.11 2.44 -7.34
C GLU A 44 3.80 2.96 -8.74
N LYS A 45 4.60 2.66 -9.73
CA LYS A 45 4.39 3.07 -11.13
C LYS A 45 3.17 2.41 -11.77
N GLU A 46 3.06 1.09 -11.63
CA GLU A 46 1.90 0.34 -12.13
C GLU A 46 0.62 0.67 -11.34
N TRP A 47 0.78 1.26 -10.17
CA TRP A 47 -0.32 1.59 -9.26
C TRP A 47 -1.28 2.62 -9.81
N ASP A 48 -0.80 3.60 -10.52
CA ASP A 48 -1.65 4.70 -11.03
C ASP A 48 -2.55 4.27 -12.18
N THR A 49 -2.17 3.22 -12.88
CA THR A 49 -2.92 2.80 -14.09
C THR A 49 -3.97 1.74 -13.84
N VAL A 50 -3.63 0.65 -13.19
CA VAL A 50 -4.51 -0.53 -13.08
C VAL A 50 -4.85 -0.89 -11.64
N TYR A 51 -3.89 -0.70 -10.74
CA TYR A 51 -4.05 -1.08 -9.34
C TYR A 51 -4.86 -0.07 -8.51
N SER A 52 -5.10 1.15 -9.00
CA SER A 52 -5.98 2.12 -8.32
C SER A 52 -7.38 1.55 -8.13
N LYS A 53 -7.89 0.80 -9.12
CA LYS A 53 -9.20 0.13 -9.04
C LYS A 53 -9.22 -1.04 -8.06
N ALA A 54 -8.09 -1.73 -7.87
CA ALA A 54 -7.97 -2.87 -6.96
C ALA A 54 -7.84 -2.44 -5.49
N GLY A 55 -7.44 -1.20 -5.22
CA GLY A 55 -7.31 -0.65 -3.86
C GLY A 55 -6.25 -1.36 -3.05
N ILE A 56 -4.99 -1.36 -3.53
CA ILE A 56 -3.87 -1.94 -2.79
C ILE A 56 -3.44 -0.98 -1.69
N ALA A 57 -3.39 -1.43 -0.46
CA ALA A 57 -3.00 -0.62 0.71
C ALA A 57 -1.56 -0.85 1.13
N LYS A 58 -1.08 -2.09 1.05
CA LYS A 58 0.21 -2.45 1.62
C LYS A 58 0.88 -3.55 0.81
N LEU A 59 2.21 -3.45 0.65
CA LEU A 59 3.06 -4.49 0.07
C LEU A 59 4.03 -4.99 1.13
N GLU A 60 4.00 -6.29 1.43
CA GLU A 60 4.97 -6.95 2.29
C GLU A 60 5.90 -7.84 1.45
N ILE A 61 7.20 -7.73 1.71
CA ILE A 61 8.24 -8.49 1.00
C ILE A 61 8.88 -9.46 1.98
N LYS A 62 8.74 -10.75 1.72
CA LYS A 62 9.40 -11.81 2.49
C LYS A 62 10.40 -12.53 1.60
N ARG A 63 11.68 -12.52 1.98
CA ARG A 63 12.72 -13.19 1.21
C ARG A 63 13.20 -14.44 1.92
N LYS A 64 13.31 -15.50 1.15
CA LYS A 64 14.01 -16.74 1.52
C LYS A 64 15.16 -16.93 0.53
N VAL A 65 16.06 -17.86 0.81
CA VAL A 65 17.28 -18.09 0.00
C VAL A 65 17.00 -18.09 -1.50
N ASN A 66 15.99 -18.84 -1.98
CA ASN A 66 15.68 -19.00 -3.40
C ASN A 66 14.27 -18.53 -3.80
N LYS A 67 13.58 -17.83 -2.90
CA LYS A 67 12.19 -17.40 -3.14
C LYS A 67 11.95 -16.00 -2.62
N ILE A 68 11.24 -15.20 -3.40
CA ILE A 68 10.70 -13.92 -2.98
C ILE A 68 9.19 -14.09 -2.88
N GLU A 69 8.64 -13.90 -1.70
CA GLU A 69 7.21 -13.93 -1.45
C GLU A 69 6.72 -12.50 -1.28
N LEU A 70 5.84 -12.05 -2.18
CA LEU A 70 5.20 -10.75 -2.16
C LEU A 70 3.76 -10.93 -1.68
N LEU A 71 3.42 -10.28 -0.57
CA LEU A 71 2.06 -10.25 -0.05
C LEU A 71 1.46 -8.88 -0.33
N ILE A 72 0.41 -8.86 -1.14
CA ILE A 72 -0.32 -7.66 -1.52
C ILE A 72 -1.62 -7.62 -0.73
N HIS A 73 -1.79 -6.59 0.07
CA HIS A 73 -3.05 -6.34 0.77
C HIS A 73 -3.93 -5.45 -0.10
N ALA A 74 -5.04 -6.01 -0.59
CA ALA A 74 -5.95 -5.32 -1.51
C ALA A 74 -7.41 -5.41 -1.04
N THR A 75 -8.19 -4.39 -1.39
CA THR A 75 -9.63 -4.35 -1.10
C THR A 75 -10.41 -5.26 -2.04
N ARG A 76 -10.01 -5.31 -3.31
CA ARG A 76 -10.66 -6.10 -4.37
C ARG A 76 -9.68 -7.11 -4.98
N PRO A 77 -9.40 -8.22 -4.28
CA PRO A 77 -8.41 -9.20 -4.75
C PRO A 77 -8.80 -9.84 -6.08
N LYS A 78 -10.08 -9.95 -6.39
CA LYS A 78 -10.56 -10.52 -7.65
C LYS A 78 -10.04 -9.78 -8.88
N LEU A 79 -9.92 -8.45 -8.83
CA LEU A 79 -9.40 -7.66 -9.96
C LEU A 79 -7.94 -7.98 -10.28
N ILE A 80 -7.18 -8.40 -9.27
CA ILE A 80 -5.78 -8.80 -9.43
C ILE A 80 -5.68 -10.27 -9.85
N ALA A 81 -6.60 -11.13 -9.35
CA ALA A 81 -6.55 -12.57 -9.58
C ALA A 81 -7.08 -12.98 -10.94
N THR A 82 -8.20 -12.38 -11.39
CA THR A 82 -8.89 -12.80 -12.63
C THR A 82 -8.38 -12.09 -13.87
N GLY A 83 -7.58 -10.99 -13.71
CA GLY A 83 -7.14 -10.20 -14.86
C GLY A 83 -8.32 -9.78 -15.72
N SER A 84 -8.88 -8.61 -15.54
CA SER A 84 -9.70 -8.01 -16.62
C SER A 84 -8.82 -7.92 -17.86
N GLU A 85 -9.41 -8.10 -19.03
CA GLU A 85 -8.79 -8.29 -20.36
C GLU A 85 -7.57 -7.41 -20.69
N ASP A 86 -7.31 -6.38 -19.93
CA ASP A 86 -6.30 -5.35 -20.25
C ASP A 86 -4.97 -5.46 -19.52
N ALA A 87 -4.64 -6.41 -18.67
CA ALA A 87 -3.25 -6.47 -18.29
C ALA A 87 -2.78 -7.29 -17.10
N LEU A 88 -3.53 -7.70 -16.13
CA LEU A 88 -2.87 -8.10 -14.88
C LEU A 88 -3.34 -9.42 -14.31
N SER A 89 -3.14 -10.47 -15.09
CA SER A 89 -3.03 -11.79 -14.47
C SER A 89 -1.77 -11.78 -13.56
N ILE A 90 -1.86 -12.43 -12.43
CA ILE A 90 -0.74 -12.60 -11.49
C ILE A 90 0.54 -13.04 -12.22
N ASP A 91 0.40 -13.87 -13.24
CA ASP A 91 1.52 -14.38 -14.04
C ASP A 91 2.20 -13.27 -14.86
N ASN A 92 1.43 -12.36 -15.46
CA ASN A 92 1.99 -11.24 -16.21
C ASN A 92 2.78 -10.28 -15.30
N VAL A 93 2.28 -10.03 -14.09
CA VAL A 93 2.99 -9.24 -13.08
C VAL A 93 4.29 -9.91 -12.68
N ILE A 94 4.28 -11.22 -12.46
CA ILE A 94 5.48 -11.98 -12.14
C ILE A 94 6.49 -11.95 -13.29
N LEU A 95 6.02 -12.04 -14.54
CA LEU A 95 6.90 -11.96 -15.72
C LEU A 95 7.54 -10.57 -15.86
N LYS A 96 6.75 -9.50 -15.74
CA LYS A 96 7.26 -8.12 -15.75
C LYS A 96 8.27 -7.88 -14.63
N LEU A 97 7.96 -8.31 -13.40
CA LEU A 97 8.88 -8.19 -12.27
C LEU A 97 10.18 -8.96 -12.50
N LYS A 98 10.13 -10.16 -13.03
CA LYS A 98 11.34 -10.95 -13.36
C LYS A 98 12.20 -10.26 -14.41
N SER A 99 11.60 -9.66 -15.44
CA SER A 99 12.34 -8.93 -16.46
C SER A 99 13.05 -7.68 -15.89
N GLU A 100 12.40 -6.97 -14.98
CA GLU A 100 13.02 -5.80 -14.32
C GLU A 100 14.12 -6.16 -13.32
N LEU A 101 13.92 -7.23 -12.56
CA LEU A 101 14.89 -7.65 -11.53
C LEU A 101 16.09 -8.39 -12.12
N LYS A 102 16.02 -8.85 -13.38
CA LYS A 102 17.04 -9.70 -14.02
C LYS A 102 17.46 -10.91 -13.18
N GLU A 103 16.58 -11.39 -12.33
CA GLU A 103 16.87 -12.44 -11.38
C GLU A 103 16.12 -13.75 -11.70
N PHE A 104 16.83 -14.87 -11.48
CA PHE A 104 16.29 -16.23 -11.68
C PHE A 104 15.54 -16.77 -10.45
N ARG A 105 15.34 -15.96 -9.40
CA ARG A 105 14.65 -16.42 -8.19
C ARG A 105 13.18 -16.66 -8.43
N LYS A 106 12.61 -17.62 -7.71
CA LYS A 106 11.16 -17.89 -7.79
C LYS A 106 10.40 -16.77 -7.06
N VAL A 107 9.66 -15.97 -7.81
CA VAL A 107 8.77 -14.96 -7.25
C VAL A 107 7.39 -15.60 -7.05
N ARG A 108 6.84 -15.50 -5.85
CA ARG A 108 5.48 -15.92 -5.51
C ARG A 108 4.69 -14.71 -5.04
N LEU A 109 3.58 -14.44 -5.68
CA LEU A 109 2.68 -13.36 -5.33
C LEU A 109 1.45 -13.95 -4.63
N LYS A 110 1.10 -13.37 -3.47
CA LYS A 110 -0.13 -13.70 -2.73
C LYS A 110 -0.92 -12.44 -2.50
N VAL A 111 -2.22 -12.51 -2.78
CA VAL A 111 -3.14 -11.39 -2.53
C VAL A 111 -3.96 -11.69 -1.28
N ILE A 112 -3.99 -10.75 -0.36
CA ILE A 112 -4.74 -10.84 0.90
C ILE A 112 -5.84 -9.78 0.86
N GLN A 113 -7.06 -10.19 1.14
CA GLN A 113 -8.19 -9.28 1.17
C GLN A 113 -8.20 -8.45 2.46
N ILE A 114 -8.43 -7.15 2.32
CA ILE A 114 -8.64 -6.23 3.44
C ILE A 114 -10.14 -6.16 3.73
N ALA A 115 -10.54 -6.45 4.97
CA ALA A 115 -11.95 -6.46 5.36
C ALA A 115 -12.58 -5.06 5.40
N LYS A 116 -11.82 -4.06 5.87
CA LYS A 116 -12.29 -2.67 6.02
C LYS A 116 -11.29 -1.71 5.35
N SER A 117 -11.63 -1.23 4.17
CA SER A 117 -10.81 -0.28 3.41
C SER A 117 -10.66 1.08 4.12
N GLU A 118 -11.63 1.44 4.93
CA GLU A 118 -11.63 2.70 5.67
C GLU A 118 -10.54 2.78 6.74
N ASN A 119 -10.06 1.65 7.24
CA ASN A 119 -9.00 1.62 8.24
C ASN A 119 -7.60 1.90 7.65
N GLU A 120 -7.47 1.81 6.34
CA GLU A 120 -6.20 2.01 5.64
C GLU A 120 -6.07 3.46 5.16
N SER A 121 -5.24 4.22 5.86
CA SER A 121 -5.05 5.66 5.61
C SER A 121 -4.62 5.98 4.18
N LEU A 122 -3.79 5.11 3.57
CA LEU A 122 -3.32 5.28 2.19
C LEU A 122 -4.47 5.24 1.18
N LEU A 123 -5.41 4.28 1.35
CA LEU A 123 -6.57 4.16 0.46
C LEU A 123 -7.52 5.34 0.59
N VAL A 124 -7.70 5.81 1.82
CA VAL A 124 -8.53 6.99 2.10
C VAL A 124 -7.90 8.23 1.48
N ALA A 125 -6.59 8.42 1.63
CA ALA A 125 -5.88 9.56 1.06
C ALA A 125 -5.99 9.58 -0.48
N ARG A 126 -5.85 8.43 -1.14
CA ARG A 126 -6.01 8.32 -2.60
C ARG A 126 -7.44 8.60 -3.03
N SER A 127 -8.42 8.03 -2.35
CA SER A 127 -9.84 8.33 -2.62
C SER A 127 -10.16 9.82 -2.50
N LEU A 128 -9.48 10.52 -1.60
CA LEU A 128 -9.59 11.97 -1.47
C LEU A 128 -8.90 12.69 -2.63
N ALA A 129 -7.70 12.24 -3.03
CA ALA A 129 -6.98 12.78 -4.18
C ALA A 129 -7.81 12.66 -5.47
N ASP A 130 -8.39 11.48 -5.74
CA ASP A 130 -9.28 11.25 -6.90
C ASP A 130 -10.48 12.20 -6.91
N GLN A 131 -11.04 12.55 -5.74
CA GLN A 131 -12.14 13.52 -5.66
C GLN A 131 -11.68 14.93 -5.99
N LEU A 132 -10.47 15.31 -5.54
CA LEU A 132 -9.90 16.62 -5.83
C LEU A 132 -9.52 16.76 -7.31
N GLU A 133 -8.98 15.73 -7.92
CA GLU A 133 -8.72 15.66 -9.37
C GLU A 133 -10.00 15.84 -10.19
N LYS A 134 -11.12 15.27 -9.73
CA LYS A 134 -12.46 15.46 -10.30
C LYS A 134 -13.07 16.84 -9.97
N ARG A 135 -12.26 17.77 -9.46
CA ARG A 135 -12.65 19.15 -9.14
C ARG A 135 -13.79 19.27 -8.11
N VAL A 136 -13.93 18.31 -7.20
CA VAL A 136 -14.84 18.43 -6.06
C VAL A 136 -14.28 19.48 -5.09
N ALA A 137 -15.13 20.37 -4.57
CA ALA A 137 -14.71 21.39 -3.61
C ALA A 137 -14.03 20.74 -2.38
N PHE A 138 -12.79 21.14 -2.08
CA PHE A 138 -11.96 20.51 -1.05
C PHE A 138 -12.64 20.43 0.33
N ARG A 139 -13.35 21.50 0.75
CA ARG A 139 -14.09 21.52 2.02
C ARG A 139 -15.17 20.45 2.08
N ARG A 140 -15.88 20.23 0.96
CA ARG A 140 -16.91 19.20 0.85
C ARG A 140 -16.30 17.80 0.86
N ALA A 141 -15.25 17.56 0.09
CA ALA A 141 -14.54 16.30 0.01
C ALA A 141 -14.00 15.88 1.38
N MET A 142 -13.31 16.79 2.08
CA MET A 142 -12.75 16.51 3.42
C MET A 142 -13.85 16.21 4.44
N ARG A 143 -14.94 16.98 4.46
CA ARG A 143 -16.05 16.75 5.39
C ARG A 143 -16.74 15.41 5.15
N GLN A 144 -17.02 15.08 3.89
CA GLN A 144 -17.63 13.79 3.53
C GLN A 144 -16.75 12.61 3.90
N THR A 145 -15.44 12.71 3.62
CA THR A 145 -14.48 11.68 3.98
C THR A 145 -14.41 11.50 5.50
N ALA A 146 -14.33 12.58 6.26
CA ALA A 146 -14.34 12.52 7.73
C ALA A 146 -15.60 11.85 8.29
N GLN A 147 -16.78 12.22 7.78
CA GLN A 147 -18.04 11.62 8.19
C GLN A 147 -18.12 10.13 7.85
N ARG A 148 -17.61 9.71 6.68
CA ARG A 148 -17.56 8.31 6.29
C ARG A 148 -16.65 7.51 7.22
N LEU A 149 -15.49 8.05 7.57
CA LEU A 149 -14.54 7.41 8.48
C LEU A 149 -15.09 7.29 9.91
N GLN A 150 -15.80 8.32 10.37
CA GLN A 150 -16.49 8.27 11.68
C GLN A 150 -17.55 7.16 11.74
N LYS A 151 -18.35 7.01 10.67
CA LYS A 151 -19.34 5.94 10.56
C LYS A 151 -18.73 4.54 10.58
N SER A 152 -17.51 4.39 10.05
CA SER A 152 -16.77 3.12 10.10
C SER A 152 -16.11 2.81 11.46
N GLY A 153 -16.22 3.73 12.43
CA GLY A 153 -15.72 3.55 13.79
C GLY A 153 -14.33 4.10 14.05
N ILE A 154 -13.79 4.91 13.15
CA ILE A 154 -12.50 5.57 13.36
C ILE A 154 -12.66 6.72 14.35
N LYS A 155 -11.82 6.72 15.41
CA LYS A 155 -11.93 7.67 16.51
C LYS A 155 -11.39 9.06 16.21
N ALA A 156 -10.40 9.18 15.31
CA ALA A 156 -9.80 10.47 14.97
C ALA A 156 -9.35 10.52 13.51
N VAL A 157 -9.57 11.65 12.86
CA VAL A 157 -9.09 11.96 11.52
C VAL A 157 -8.22 13.21 11.60
N SER A 158 -6.99 13.12 11.10
CA SER A 158 -6.05 14.26 11.07
C SER A 158 -5.58 14.50 9.64
N TYR A 159 -5.66 15.75 9.20
CA TYR A 159 -5.05 16.23 7.97
C TYR A 159 -3.84 17.10 8.31
N THR A 160 -2.94 17.31 7.37
CA THR A 160 -1.73 18.12 7.59
C THR A 160 -2.01 19.55 8.06
N HIS A 161 -3.17 20.09 7.66
CA HIS A 161 -3.57 21.48 7.99
C HIS A 161 -4.77 21.57 8.92
N LEU A 162 -5.48 20.48 9.17
CA LEU A 162 -6.70 20.49 9.95
C LEU A 162 -6.83 19.19 10.77
N THR A 163 -6.87 19.33 12.07
CA THR A 163 -7.28 18.26 12.99
C THR A 163 -8.74 18.47 13.32
N LEU A 164 -9.59 17.55 12.87
CA LEU A 164 -10.99 17.53 13.30
C LEU A 164 -11.12 16.61 14.50
N PRO A 165 -11.42 17.12 15.71
CA PRO A 165 -11.76 16.26 16.84
C PRO A 165 -13.04 15.52 16.49
N THR A 166 -13.01 14.21 16.62
CA THR A 166 -14.16 13.33 16.38
C THR A 166 -15.00 13.10 17.64
N THR A 167 -14.56 13.64 18.77
CA THR A 167 -15.35 13.62 20.00
C THR A 167 -16.51 14.60 19.89
N LYS A 168 -17.74 14.08 19.96
CA LYS A 168 -18.90 14.90 20.26
C LYS A 168 -18.62 15.61 21.59
N GLN A 169 -18.52 16.91 21.54
CA GLN A 169 -18.71 17.70 22.76
C GLN A 169 -20.15 17.59 23.21
#